data_fca7b3b78d137d39a10dbc7722d09d1d
#
_entry.id   fca7b3b78d137d39a10dbc7722d09d1d
#
_cell.length_a   1.000
_cell.length_b   1.000
_cell.length_c   1.000
_cell.angle_alpha   90.00
_cell.angle_beta   90.00
_cell.angle_gamma   90.00
#
_symmetry.space_group_name_H-M   'P 1'
#
loop_
_entity.id
_entity.type
_entity.pdbx_description
1 polymer ?
#
loop_
_entity_poly.entity_id
_entity_poly.type
_entity_poly.pdbx_seq_one_letter_code
_entity_poly.pdbx_strand_id
1 'polypeptide(L)'
;MASKDRILRQKEETRCNILNAAYDIVKEEGWLGLNMRKIADRIEYTAPIIYEYFSNKDAILNELTKKGFLELTQKLKTAKEEAASPEEALEKMWLAFWDYAFSDKELYQVMFGVEMTCCLMQCAEAENPYRLFTDTISEVMGNPAHEIVKQKYFTFFSIIHGLISINIIGNGLPVEMNTQILRDAISGIIHSLKVAA
;
A
#
# COMPACT_ATOMS: atom_id res chain seq x y z
N MET A 1 13.42 37.51 4.28
CA MET A 1 12.50 36.37 4.58
C MET A 1 11.66 36.00 3.36
N ALA A 2 10.87 36.88 2.75
CA ALA A 2 9.98 36.54 1.61
C ALA A 2 10.62 35.85 0.38
N SER A 3 11.89 36.13 0.06
CA SER A 3 12.58 35.51 -1.10
C SER A 3 12.98 34.05 -0.84
N LYS A 4 13.45 33.68 0.37
CA LYS A 4 13.79 32.31 0.74
C LYS A 4 12.55 31.43 0.80
N ASP A 5 11.46 31.94 1.35
CA ASP A 5 10.20 31.20 1.47
C ASP A 5 9.59 30.94 0.08
N ARG A 6 9.74 31.88 -0.87
CA ARG A 6 9.30 31.69 -2.26
C ARG A 6 10.12 30.60 -2.97
N ILE A 7 11.43 30.59 -2.81
CA ILE A 7 12.31 29.58 -3.41
C ILE A 7 11.98 28.19 -2.85
N LEU A 8 11.78 28.08 -1.53
CA LEU A 8 11.42 26.82 -0.89
C LEU A 8 10.08 26.27 -1.40
N ARG A 9 9.08 27.15 -1.50
CA ARG A 9 7.76 26.80 -2.02
C ARG A 9 7.83 26.31 -3.49
N GLN A 10 8.60 27.02 -4.32
CA GLN A 10 8.79 26.63 -5.72
C GLN A 10 9.51 25.28 -5.85
N LYS A 11 10.48 25.00 -4.99
CA LYS A 11 11.15 23.68 -4.95
C LYS A 11 10.18 22.57 -4.56
N GLU A 12 9.35 22.78 -3.56
CA GLU A 12 8.35 21.80 -3.13
C GLU A 12 7.29 21.57 -4.23
N GLU A 13 6.83 22.63 -4.88
CA GLU A 13 5.90 22.53 -6.01
C GLU A 13 6.49 21.73 -7.16
N THR A 14 7.74 21.97 -7.53
CA THR A 14 8.43 21.21 -8.58
C THR A 14 8.59 19.72 -8.15
N ARG A 15 8.93 19.47 -6.89
CA ARG A 15 9.03 18.10 -6.36
C ARG A 15 7.69 17.37 -6.44
N CYS A 16 6.60 18.03 -6.08
CA CYS A 16 5.25 17.49 -6.21
C CYS A 16 4.88 17.21 -7.68
N ASN A 17 5.21 18.11 -8.60
CA ASN A 17 4.96 17.94 -10.04
C ASN A 17 5.71 16.71 -10.59
N ILE A 18 6.97 16.50 -10.19
CA ILE A 18 7.75 15.31 -10.55
C ILE A 18 7.06 14.03 -10.06
N LEU A 19 6.61 13.99 -8.81
CA LEU A 19 5.94 12.82 -8.23
C LEU A 19 4.59 12.55 -8.89
N ASN A 20 3.81 13.59 -9.20
CA ASN A 20 2.55 13.43 -9.91
C ASN A 20 2.75 12.89 -11.32
N ALA A 21 3.70 13.45 -12.07
CA ALA A 21 4.04 12.95 -13.40
C ALA A 21 4.54 11.50 -13.36
N ALA A 22 5.35 11.16 -12.36
CA ALA A 22 5.81 9.78 -12.17
C ALA A 22 4.65 8.83 -11.86
N TYR A 23 3.72 9.24 -11.01
CA TYR A 23 2.52 8.46 -10.69
C TYR A 23 1.64 8.24 -11.93
N ASP A 24 1.41 9.27 -12.74
CA ASP A 24 0.65 9.16 -13.97
C ASP A 24 1.30 8.20 -14.97
N ILE A 25 2.65 8.24 -15.11
CA ILE A 25 3.39 7.29 -15.95
C ILE A 25 3.23 5.87 -15.42
N VAL A 26 3.33 5.66 -14.10
CA VAL A 26 3.10 4.35 -13.49
C VAL A 26 1.70 3.83 -13.77
N LYS A 27 0.68 4.68 -13.72
CA LYS A 27 -0.70 4.29 -14.06
C LYS A 27 -0.91 3.92 -15.52
N GLU A 28 -0.25 4.62 -16.42
CA GLU A 28 -0.41 4.41 -17.87
C GLU A 28 0.42 3.25 -18.40
N GLU A 29 1.65 3.08 -17.89
CA GLU A 29 2.65 2.18 -18.49
C GLU A 29 3.19 1.13 -17.49
N GLY A 30 2.72 1.17 -16.24
CA GLY A 30 3.29 0.39 -15.15
C GLY A 30 4.63 0.95 -14.65
N TRP A 31 5.07 0.47 -13.50
CA TRP A 31 6.30 0.94 -12.85
C TRP A 31 7.59 0.64 -13.66
N LEU A 32 7.58 -0.39 -14.51
CA LEU A 32 8.70 -0.70 -15.42
C LEU A 32 8.89 0.40 -16.48
N GLY A 33 7.80 1.01 -16.94
CA GLY A 33 7.79 2.10 -17.91
C GLY A 33 8.36 3.42 -17.40
N LEU A 34 8.45 3.59 -16.07
CA LEU A 34 8.96 4.81 -15.45
C LEU A 34 10.46 5.03 -15.71
N ASN A 35 10.82 6.22 -16.18
CA ASN A 35 12.22 6.66 -16.27
C ASN A 35 12.30 8.19 -16.17
N MET A 36 13.51 8.70 -15.83
CA MET A 36 13.75 10.13 -15.57
C MET A 36 13.48 11.04 -16.77
N ARG A 37 13.68 10.55 -18.00
CA ARG A 37 13.41 11.33 -19.22
C ARG A 37 11.93 11.52 -19.44
N LYS A 38 11.13 10.45 -19.35
CA LYS A 38 9.67 10.54 -19.49
C LYS A 38 9.05 11.49 -18.47
N ILE A 39 9.56 11.50 -17.23
CA ILE A 39 9.11 12.44 -16.21
C ILE A 39 9.43 13.87 -16.64
N ALA A 40 10.66 14.13 -17.06
CA ALA A 40 11.12 15.44 -17.51
C ALA A 40 10.28 15.94 -18.71
N ASP A 41 10.07 15.09 -19.73
CA ASP A 41 9.27 15.41 -20.89
C ASP A 41 7.82 15.76 -20.52
N ARG A 42 7.23 15.03 -19.55
CA ARG A 42 5.84 15.23 -19.12
C ARG A 42 5.60 16.57 -18.42
N ILE A 43 6.60 17.06 -17.69
CA ILE A 43 6.50 18.34 -16.96
C ILE A 43 7.23 19.50 -17.65
N GLU A 44 7.67 19.31 -18.90
CA GLU A 44 8.37 20.29 -19.73
C GLU A 44 9.69 20.79 -19.10
N TYR A 45 10.41 19.86 -18.42
CA TYR A 45 11.72 20.10 -17.85
C TYR A 45 12.79 19.25 -18.54
N THR A 46 14.05 19.44 -18.15
CA THR A 46 15.16 18.61 -18.61
C THR A 46 15.50 17.53 -17.59
N ALA A 47 15.98 16.35 -18.06
CA ALA A 47 16.33 15.26 -17.15
C ALA A 47 17.33 15.65 -16.05
N PRO A 48 18.37 16.49 -16.28
CA PRO A 48 19.25 16.98 -15.20
C PRO A 48 18.49 17.65 -14.06
N ILE A 49 17.43 18.39 -14.33
CA ILE A 49 16.61 19.03 -13.27
C ILE A 49 15.93 17.98 -12.41
N ILE A 50 15.42 16.88 -13.00
CA ILE A 50 14.82 15.80 -12.21
C ILE A 50 15.82 15.20 -11.23
N TYR A 51 17.10 15.03 -11.68
CA TYR A 51 18.17 14.51 -10.83
C TYR A 51 18.57 15.44 -9.67
N GLU A 52 18.24 16.73 -9.72
CA GLU A 52 18.40 17.63 -8.57
C GLU A 52 17.43 17.32 -7.41
N TYR A 53 16.27 16.69 -7.70
CA TYR A 53 15.26 16.35 -6.72
C TYR A 53 15.30 14.88 -6.31
N PHE A 54 15.61 13.98 -7.23
CA PHE A 54 15.62 12.53 -7.01
C PHE A 54 16.85 11.91 -7.65
N SER A 55 17.65 11.20 -6.87
CA SER A 55 18.92 10.61 -7.33
C SER A 55 18.75 9.57 -8.45
N ASN A 56 17.61 8.87 -8.46
CA ASN A 56 17.29 7.80 -9.41
C ASN A 56 15.78 7.49 -9.39
N LYS A 57 15.37 6.56 -10.28
CA LYS A 57 14.00 6.04 -10.37
C LYS A 57 13.51 5.46 -9.04
N ASP A 58 14.37 4.73 -8.33
CA ASP A 58 13.97 4.04 -7.10
C ASP A 58 13.64 5.02 -5.97
N ALA A 59 14.34 6.17 -5.92
CA ALA A 59 14.00 7.24 -4.99
C ALA A 59 12.59 7.81 -5.23
N ILE A 60 12.14 7.88 -6.47
CA ILE A 60 10.78 8.30 -6.84
C ILE A 60 9.78 7.20 -6.47
N LEU A 61 10.07 5.94 -6.81
CA LEU A 61 9.20 4.81 -6.47
C LEU A 61 9.04 4.66 -4.95
N ASN A 62 10.09 4.91 -4.17
CA ASN A 62 10.03 4.93 -2.71
C ASN A 62 9.06 6.01 -2.18
N GLU A 63 9.07 7.21 -2.77
CA GLU A 63 8.12 8.26 -2.37
C GLU A 63 6.68 7.90 -2.76
N LEU A 64 6.46 7.27 -3.92
CA LEU A 64 5.13 6.76 -4.29
C LEU A 64 4.69 5.64 -3.34
N THR A 65 5.58 4.73 -2.95
CA THR A 65 5.32 3.69 -1.95
C THR A 65 4.90 4.28 -0.61
N LYS A 66 5.60 5.31 -0.11
CA LYS A 66 5.22 6.02 1.13
C LYS A 66 3.83 6.62 1.03
N LYS A 67 3.54 7.31 -0.08
CA LYS A 67 2.21 7.88 -0.32
C LYS A 67 1.14 6.78 -0.27
N GLY A 68 1.36 5.67 -0.96
CA GLY A 68 0.45 4.53 -0.96
C GLY A 68 0.20 3.96 0.43
N PHE A 69 1.24 3.79 1.26
CA PHE A 69 1.07 3.33 2.65
C PHE A 69 0.35 4.32 3.54
N LEU A 70 0.52 5.61 3.34
CA LEU A 70 -0.24 6.64 4.08
C LEU A 70 -1.73 6.59 3.71
N GLU A 71 -2.06 6.47 2.42
CA GLU A 71 -3.43 6.34 1.93
C GLU A 71 -4.09 5.05 2.43
N LEU A 72 -3.39 3.91 2.34
CA LEU A 72 -3.85 2.63 2.87
C LEU A 72 -4.11 2.73 4.39
N THR A 73 -3.16 3.30 5.14
CA THR A 73 -3.30 3.48 6.59
C THR A 73 -4.57 4.26 6.94
N GLN A 74 -4.87 5.33 6.19
CA GLN A 74 -6.08 6.13 6.45
C GLN A 74 -7.35 5.31 6.19
N LYS A 75 -7.41 4.54 5.11
CA LYS A 75 -8.56 3.66 4.81
C LYS A 75 -8.77 2.60 5.89
N LEU A 76 -7.68 1.97 6.36
CA LEU A 76 -7.74 0.97 7.44
C LEU A 76 -8.19 1.56 8.76
N LYS A 77 -7.73 2.77 9.11
CA LYS A 77 -8.20 3.49 10.32
C LYS A 77 -9.69 3.75 10.26
N THR A 78 -10.18 4.31 9.14
CA THR A 78 -11.61 4.55 8.96
C THR A 78 -12.42 3.25 9.10
N ALA A 79 -11.98 2.16 8.46
CA ALA A 79 -12.63 0.86 8.55
C ALA A 79 -12.65 0.31 10.00
N LYS A 80 -11.56 0.51 10.77
CA LYS A 80 -11.49 0.12 12.19
C LYS A 80 -12.44 0.97 13.05
N GLU A 81 -12.51 2.27 12.84
CA GLU A 81 -13.34 3.21 13.60
C GLU A 81 -14.86 2.96 13.42
N GLU A 82 -15.27 2.44 12.26
CA GLU A 82 -16.66 2.10 11.95
C GLU A 82 -17.12 0.76 12.50
N ALA A 83 -16.26 0.01 13.16
CA ALA A 83 -16.55 -1.34 13.64
C ALA A 83 -17.03 -1.33 15.10
N ALA A 84 -17.96 -2.22 15.43
CA ALA A 84 -18.51 -2.38 16.76
C ALA A 84 -17.71 -3.38 17.64
N SER A 85 -16.85 -4.21 17.04
CA SER A 85 -16.01 -5.18 17.75
C SER A 85 -14.65 -5.35 17.07
N PRO A 86 -13.63 -5.88 17.75
CA PRO A 86 -12.32 -6.17 17.16
C PRO A 86 -12.40 -7.13 15.97
N GLU A 87 -13.30 -8.12 16.00
CA GLU A 87 -13.50 -9.06 14.91
C GLU A 87 -14.09 -8.36 13.67
N GLU A 88 -15.10 -7.53 13.87
CA GLU A 88 -15.69 -6.71 12.80
C GLU A 88 -14.66 -5.72 12.24
N ALA A 89 -13.83 -5.13 13.11
CA ALA A 89 -12.73 -4.26 12.69
C ALA A 89 -11.75 -5.00 11.78
N LEU A 90 -11.38 -6.22 12.16
CA LEU A 90 -10.46 -7.04 11.38
C LEU A 90 -11.05 -7.40 10.00
N GLU A 91 -12.34 -7.77 9.96
CA GLU A 91 -13.06 -8.04 8.71
C GLU A 91 -13.10 -6.79 7.81
N LYS A 92 -13.57 -5.66 8.32
CA LYS A 92 -13.66 -4.39 7.59
C LYS A 92 -12.29 -3.91 7.07
N MET A 93 -11.24 -4.06 7.88
CA MET A 93 -9.89 -3.69 7.48
C MET A 93 -9.37 -4.56 6.33
N TRP A 94 -9.61 -5.88 6.33
CA TRP A 94 -9.20 -6.73 5.21
C TRP A 94 -10.02 -6.47 3.95
N LEU A 95 -11.29 -6.14 4.07
CA LEU A 95 -12.10 -5.69 2.93
C LEU A 95 -11.59 -4.34 2.39
N ALA A 96 -11.27 -3.38 3.26
CA ALA A 96 -10.69 -2.10 2.85
C ALA A 96 -9.30 -2.27 2.18
N PHE A 97 -8.49 -3.22 2.64
CA PHE A 97 -7.23 -3.57 2.01
C PHE A 97 -7.43 -4.15 0.59
N TRP A 98 -8.43 -5.04 0.44
CA TRP A 98 -8.84 -5.58 -0.85
C TRP A 98 -9.29 -4.48 -1.81
N ASP A 99 -10.21 -3.63 -1.37
CA ASP A 99 -10.75 -2.54 -2.19
C ASP A 99 -9.65 -1.53 -2.59
N TYR A 100 -8.71 -1.25 -1.68
CA TYR A 100 -7.55 -0.42 -1.97
C TYR A 100 -6.70 -1.00 -3.11
N ALA A 101 -6.40 -2.29 -3.07
CA ALA A 101 -5.58 -2.95 -4.08
C ALA A 101 -6.17 -2.86 -5.49
N PHE A 102 -7.51 -2.86 -5.62
CA PHE A 102 -8.19 -2.75 -6.90
C PHE A 102 -8.55 -1.32 -7.31
N SER A 103 -8.52 -0.37 -6.37
CA SER A 103 -8.71 1.06 -6.68
C SER A 103 -7.50 1.65 -7.39
N ASP A 104 -6.29 1.13 -7.14
CA ASP A 104 -5.03 1.55 -7.76
C ASP A 104 -4.06 0.37 -7.86
N LYS A 105 -4.27 -0.47 -8.88
CA LYS A 105 -3.51 -1.71 -9.09
C LYS A 105 -2.04 -1.45 -9.34
N GLU A 106 -1.73 -0.39 -10.06
CA GLU A 106 -0.38 -0.01 -10.42
C GLU A 106 0.40 0.46 -9.19
N LEU A 107 -0.21 1.30 -8.34
CA LEU A 107 0.40 1.71 -7.08
C LEU A 107 0.54 0.54 -6.10
N TYR A 108 -0.47 -0.34 -6.03
CA TYR A 108 -0.39 -1.56 -5.24
C TYR A 108 0.80 -2.45 -5.67
N GLN A 109 1.06 -2.58 -6.97
CA GLN A 109 2.23 -3.31 -7.48
C GLN A 109 3.55 -2.63 -7.11
N VAL A 110 3.61 -1.29 -7.09
CA VAL A 110 4.78 -0.55 -6.60
C VAL A 110 5.01 -0.82 -5.11
N MET A 111 3.93 -0.90 -4.31
CA MET A 111 4.02 -1.13 -2.85
C MET A 111 4.40 -2.57 -2.49
N PHE A 112 3.83 -3.55 -3.18
CA PHE A 112 3.87 -4.98 -2.78
C PHE A 112 4.44 -5.92 -3.86
N GLY A 113 4.87 -5.40 -5.00
CA GLY A 113 5.43 -6.22 -6.08
C GLY A 113 6.72 -6.94 -5.66
N VAL A 114 6.93 -8.16 -6.17
CA VAL A 114 8.06 -9.03 -5.78
C VAL A 114 9.41 -8.37 -6.02
N GLU A 115 9.54 -7.60 -7.09
CA GLU A 115 10.79 -6.89 -7.44
C GLU A 115 11.03 -5.64 -6.59
N MET A 116 9.99 -5.16 -5.87
CA MET A 116 10.03 -3.98 -5.01
C MET A 116 10.26 -4.32 -3.51
N THR A 117 10.55 -5.57 -3.18
CA THR A 117 10.70 -6.05 -1.79
C THR A 117 11.72 -5.26 -0.98
N CYS A 118 12.76 -4.71 -1.62
CA CYS A 118 13.73 -3.83 -0.95
C CYS A 118 13.08 -2.51 -0.45
N CYS A 119 12.08 -2.00 -1.15
CA CYS A 119 11.39 -0.76 -0.76
C CYS A 119 10.49 -0.97 0.45
N LEU A 120 9.81 -2.12 0.56
CA LEU A 120 8.98 -2.49 1.71
C LEU A 120 9.75 -2.50 3.03
N MET A 121 10.96 -3.09 3.03
CA MET A 121 11.79 -3.20 4.23
C MET A 121 12.40 -1.87 4.68
N GLN A 122 12.42 -0.86 3.82
CA GLN A 122 13.01 0.45 4.10
C GLN A 122 11.97 1.55 4.31
N CYS A 123 10.68 1.26 4.11
CA CYS A 123 9.60 2.22 4.23
C CYS A 123 9.01 2.18 5.64
N ALA A 124 9.32 3.20 6.45
CA ALA A 124 8.79 3.31 7.81
C ALA A 124 7.25 3.40 7.83
N GLU A 125 6.65 3.97 6.79
CA GLU A 125 5.20 4.10 6.64
C GLU A 125 4.49 2.75 6.46
N ALA A 126 5.21 1.71 5.98
CA ALA A 126 4.68 0.34 5.88
C ALA A 126 4.39 -0.29 7.26
N GLU A 127 5.03 0.19 8.31
CA GLU A 127 4.80 -0.28 9.67
C GLU A 127 3.40 0.09 10.20
N ASN A 128 2.81 1.19 9.73
CA ASN A 128 1.51 1.65 10.19
C ASN A 128 0.36 0.68 9.88
N PRO A 129 0.15 0.21 8.63
CA PRO A 129 -0.84 -0.82 8.33
C PRO A 129 -0.56 -2.13 9.09
N TYR A 130 0.70 -2.54 9.18
CA TYR A 130 1.10 -3.73 9.92
C TYR A 130 0.67 -3.65 11.38
N ARG A 131 0.96 -2.53 12.08
CA ARG A 131 0.55 -2.31 13.48
C ARG A 131 -0.96 -2.33 13.64
N LEU A 132 -1.72 -1.65 12.76
CA LEU A 132 -3.18 -1.65 12.83
C LEU A 132 -3.75 -3.07 12.82
N PHE A 133 -3.25 -3.92 11.93
CA PHE A 133 -3.67 -5.32 11.86
C PHE A 133 -3.22 -6.12 13.08
N THR A 134 -1.95 -6.02 13.47
CA THR A 134 -1.40 -6.81 14.60
C THR A 134 -2.04 -6.43 15.92
N ASP A 135 -2.29 -5.15 16.17
CA ASP A 135 -2.97 -4.69 17.38
C ASP A 135 -4.40 -5.26 17.42
N THR A 136 -5.13 -5.21 16.30
CA THR A 136 -6.50 -5.74 16.24
C THR A 136 -6.52 -7.28 16.35
N ILE A 137 -5.57 -8.00 15.75
CA ILE A 137 -5.42 -9.44 15.95
C ILE A 137 -5.15 -9.75 17.42
N SER A 138 -4.28 -8.98 18.07
CA SER A 138 -3.96 -9.14 19.50
C SER A 138 -5.20 -8.93 20.37
N GLU A 139 -6.00 -7.90 20.07
CA GLU A 139 -7.29 -7.64 20.75
C GLU A 139 -8.25 -8.84 20.63
N VAL A 140 -8.41 -9.40 19.42
CA VAL A 140 -9.29 -10.58 19.18
C VAL A 140 -8.82 -11.82 19.94
N MET A 141 -7.52 -12.00 20.09
CA MET A 141 -6.91 -13.18 20.73
C MET A 141 -6.67 -13.03 22.23
N GLY A 142 -7.05 -11.90 22.84
CA GLY A 142 -6.83 -11.67 24.28
C GLY A 142 -5.36 -11.42 24.65
N ASN A 143 -4.61 -10.74 23.79
CA ASN A 143 -3.20 -10.34 23.98
C ASN A 143 -2.22 -11.51 24.15
N PRO A 144 -2.10 -12.41 23.16
CA PRO A 144 -1.13 -13.50 23.18
C PRO A 144 0.30 -12.97 22.96
N ALA A 145 1.29 -13.89 22.98
CA ALA A 145 2.67 -13.54 22.68
C ALA A 145 2.80 -12.94 21.25
N HIS A 146 3.65 -11.92 21.12
CA HIS A 146 3.85 -11.16 19.86
C HIS A 146 4.14 -12.06 18.64
N GLU A 147 4.93 -13.12 18.81
CA GLU A 147 5.26 -14.04 17.70
C GLU A 147 4.01 -14.78 17.18
N ILE A 148 3.03 -15.07 18.02
CA ILE A 148 1.76 -15.69 17.62
C ILE A 148 0.96 -14.68 16.77
N VAL A 149 0.85 -13.43 17.24
CA VAL A 149 0.16 -12.34 16.52
C VAL A 149 0.80 -12.14 15.13
N LYS A 150 2.13 -12.06 15.08
CA LYS A 150 2.90 -11.93 13.86
C LYS A 150 2.64 -13.07 12.88
N GLN A 151 2.65 -14.33 13.37
CA GLN A 151 2.34 -15.49 12.55
C GLN A 151 0.93 -15.40 11.96
N LYS A 152 -0.06 -15.02 12.78
CA LYS A 152 -1.45 -14.86 12.33
C LYS A 152 -1.59 -13.75 11.30
N TYR A 153 -0.93 -12.61 11.51
CA TYR A 153 -0.90 -11.53 10.52
C TYR A 153 -0.38 -12.01 9.16
N PHE A 154 0.76 -12.70 9.14
CA PHE A 154 1.32 -13.21 7.87
C PHE A 154 0.46 -14.30 7.24
N THR A 155 -0.28 -15.08 8.03
CA THR A 155 -1.28 -16.02 7.49
C THR A 155 -2.38 -15.29 6.74
N PHE A 156 -2.98 -14.26 7.34
CA PHE A 156 -3.97 -13.39 6.68
C PHE A 156 -3.40 -12.73 5.44
N PHE A 157 -2.27 -12.04 5.61
CA PHE A 157 -1.63 -11.31 4.53
C PHE A 157 -1.34 -12.19 3.32
N SER A 158 -0.77 -13.37 3.54
CA SER A 158 -0.42 -14.31 2.46
C SER A 158 -1.65 -14.76 1.67
N ILE A 159 -2.77 -15.01 2.33
CA ILE A 159 -4.01 -15.45 1.68
C ILE A 159 -4.61 -14.29 0.87
N ILE A 160 -4.80 -13.13 1.48
CA ILE A 160 -5.44 -11.98 0.82
C ILE A 160 -4.54 -11.42 -0.29
N HIS A 161 -3.24 -11.24 -0.02
CA HIS A 161 -2.28 -10.79 -1.03
C HIS A 161 -2.15 -11.78 -2.20
N GLY A 162 -2.16 -13.09 -1.91
CA GLY A 162 -2.16 -14.13 -2.94
C GLY A 162 -3.39 -14.04 -3.85
N LEU A 163 -4.58 -13.86 -3.26
CA LEU A 163 -5.82 -13.69 -4.03
C LEU A 163 -5.80 -12.40 -4.87
N ILE A 164 -5.32 -11.28 -4.31
CA ILE A 164 -5.12 -10.03 -5.04
C ILE A 164 -4.16 -10.25 -6.22
N SER A 165 -3.03 -10.90 -5.98
CA SER A 165 -2.00 -11.14 -7.00
C SER A 165 -2.52 -11.97 -8.17
N ILE A 166 -3.29 -13.03 -7.92
CA ILE A 166 -3.95 -13.83 -8.96
C ILE A 166 -4.82 -12.96 -9.87
N ASN A 167 -5.53 -11.98 -9.29
CA ASN A 167 -6.46 -11.13 -10.03
C ASN A 167 -5.78 -9.95 -10.73
N ILE A 168 -4.63 -9.49 -10.25
CA ILE A 168 -3.87 -8.38 -10.87
C ILE A 168 -3.02 -8.90 -12.04
N ILE A 169 -2.34 -10.03 -11.88
CA ILE A 169 -1.36 -10.55 -12.85
C ILE A 169 -2.04 -11.35 -13.97
N GLY A 170 -3.13 -12.05 -13.68
CA GLY A 170 -3.84 -12.91 -14.61
C GLY A 170 -5.12 -12.28 -15.19
N ASN A 171 -5.93 -13.12 -15.83
CA ASN A 171 -7.28 -12.73 -16.28
C ASN A 171 -8.28 -12.64 -15.12
N GLY A 172 -7.80 -12.84 -13.89
CA GLY A 172 -8.60 -12.86 -12.68
C GLY A 172 -9.55 -14.05 -12.57
N LEU A 173 -10.20 -14.15 -11.42
CA LEU A 173 -11.32 -15.08 -11.20
C LEU A 173 -12.65 -14.32 -11.43
N PRO A 174 -13.76 -15.04 -11.72
CA PRO A 174 -15.08 -14.43 -11.75
C PRO A 174 -15.38 -13.65 -10.45
N VAL A 175 -16.07 -12.51 -10.56
CA VAL A 175 -16.34 -11.61 -9.43
C VAL A 175 -17.02 -12.32 -8.27
N GLU A 176 -18.02 -13.16 -8.57
CA GLU A 176 -18.77 -13.94 -7.58
C GLU A 176 -17.85 -14.93 -6.84
N MET A 177 -16.95 -15.59 -7.56
CA MET A 177 -15.97 -16.53 -6.98
C MET A 177 -14.97 -15.79 -6.10
N ASN A 178 -14.44 -14.64 -6.54
CA ASN A 178 -13.55 -13.81 -5.74
C ASN A 178 -14.20 -13.37 -4.43
N THR A 179 -15.45 -12.89 -4.52
CA THR A 179 -16.21 -12.44 -3.35
C THR A 179 -16.41 -13.57 -2.34
N GLN A 180 -16.73 -14.78 -2.83
CA GLN A 180 -16.92 -15.93 -1.96
C GLN A 180 -15.60 -16.36 -1.31
N ILE A 181 -14.52 -16.51 -2.09
CA ILE A 181 -13.19 -16.90 -1.57
C ILE A 181 -12.71 -15.89 -0.52
N LEU A 182 -12.87 -14.57 -0.79
CA LEU A 182 -12.47 -13.51 0.13
C LEU A 182 -13.22 -13.61 1.47
N ARG A 183 -14.55 -13.79 1.41
CA ARG A 183 -15.39 -13.93 2.60
C ARG A 183 -15.04 -15.18 3.40
N ASP A 184 -14.90 -16.32 2.72
CA ASP A 184 -14.55 -17.59 3.36
C ASP A 184 -13.17 -17.51 4.01
N ALA A 185 -12.19 -16.89 3.34
CA ALA A 185 -10.86 -16.69 3.88
C ALA A 185 -10.89 -15.82 5.14
N ILE A 186 -11.52 -14.64 5.09
CA ILE A 186 -11.60 -13.72 6.23
C ILE A 186 -12.33 -14.38 7.39
N SER A 187 -13.52 -14.95 7.15
CA SER A 187 -14.33 -15.62 8.19
C SER A 187 -13.58 -16.80 8.81
N GLY A 188 -12.98 -17.66 7.98
CA GLY A 188 -12.25 -18.84 8.44
C GLY A 188 -11.05 -18.47 9.32
N ILE A 189 -10.29 -17.44 8.94
CA ILE A 189 -9.14 -17.00 9.73
C ILE A 189 -9.58 -16.33 11.03
N ILE A 190 -10.61 -15.45 11.02
CA ILE A 190 -11.16 -14.85 12.24
C ILE A 190 -11.64 -15.94 13.20
N HIS A 191 -12.32 -16.97 12.68
CA HIS A 191 -12.72 -18.12 13.51
C HIS A 191 -11.50 -18.82 14.12
N SER A 192 -10.41 -19.00 13.37
CA SER A 192 -9.18 -19.63 13.87
C SER A 192 -8.47 -18.84 14.97
N LEU A 193 -8.69 -17.52 15.06
CA LEU A 193 -8.14 -16.69 16.14
C LEU A 193 -8.84 -17.00 17.47
N LYS A 194 -10.17 -17.21 17.44
CA LYS A 194 -10.98 -17.49 18.64
C LYS A 194 -10.74 -18.88 19.23
N VAL A 195 -10.38 -19.85 18.38
CA VAL A 195 -10.09 -21.24 18.84
C VAL A 195 -8.69 -21.36 19.44
N ALA A 196 -7.79 -20.43 19.08
CA ALA A 196 -6.41 -20.43 19.54
C ALA A 196 -6.18 -19.53 20.79
N ALA A 197 -7.21 -18.81 21.24
CA ALA A 197 -7.25 -18.02 22.46
C ALA A 197 -7.78 -18.91 23.62
#